data_8f89de6dc58ad22af5e4d92e92477a70
#
_entry.id   8f89de6dc58ad22af5e4d92e92477a70
#
_cell.length_a   1.000
_cell.length_b   1.000
_cell.length_c   1.000
_cell.angle_alpha   90.00
_cell.angle_beta   90.00
_cell.angle_gamma   90.00
#
_symmetry.space_group_name_H-M   'P 1'
#
loop_
_entity.id
_entity.type
_entity.pdbx_description
1 polymer ?
#
loop_
_entity_poly.entity_id
_entity_poly.type
_entity_poly.pdbx_seq_one_letter_code
_entity_poly.pdbx_strand_id
1 'polypeptide(L)'
;CDETFKAVAEISNYGPKNLPIKPEWTLADESGRTIAGGSLPATVAETGKVSGLGEISAPLRTVGKAARLTLTLKAGGTSNSWNIWVYPARQPETPAGVRIAYEYDRTTRDALARGERVLLFSDPTKGLYKIDRVMLGPDEIRLFEVKPGQNALEGTFMPAFWNMRLFNQVGTLGILCDPAHPAFDGFPTEAHSDWQWADLLGRFSA
;
A
#
# COMPACT_ATOMS: atom_id res chain seq x y z
N CYS A 1 4.71 -2.15 -17.43
CA CYS A 1 3.37 -1.58 -17.24
C CYS A 1 2.93 -0.90 -18.53
N ASP A 2 1.70 -1.10 -18.97
CA ASP A 2 1.07 -0.48 -20.16
C ASP A 2 0.02 0.58 -19.77
N GLU A 3 -0.09 0.87 -18.49
CA GLU A 3 -1.02 1.83 -17.91
C GLU A 3 -0.56 3.28 -18.06
N THR A 4 -1.52 4.18 -17.91
CA THR A 4 -1.28 5.61 -17.75
C THR A 4 -1.60 6.01 -16.33
N PHE A 5 -0.62 6.55 -15.63
CA PHE A 5 -0.83 7.18 -14.33
C PHE A 5 -1.68 8.43 -14.49
N LYS A 6 -2.68 8.58 -13.63
CA LYS A 6 -3.53 9.77 -13.56
C LYS A 6 -3.72 10.21 -12.12
N ALA A 7 -3.65 11.51 -11.88
CA ALA A 7 -3.92 12.12 -10.58
C ALA A 7 -4.54 13.50 -10.76
N VAL A 8 -5.47 13.85 -9.88
CA VAL A 8 -6.00 15.20 -9.77
C VAL A 8 -5.17 15.95 -8.73
N ALA A 9 -4.65 17.09 -9.14
CA ALA A 9 -3.84 17.94 -8.29
C ALA A 9 -4.69 19.04 -7.66
N GLU A 10 -4.55 19.24 -6.35
CA GLU A 10 -5.26 20.28 -5.59
C GLU A 10 -4.30 20.96 -4.61
N ILE A 11 -4.62 22.18 -4.21
CA ILE A 11 -3.90 22.93 -3.20
C ILE A 11 -4.87 23.57 -2.21
N SER A 12 -4.52 23.48 -0.92
CA SER A 12 -5.21 24.21 0.16
C SER A 12 -4.38 25.43 0.53
N ASN A 13 -4.98 26.61 0.48
CA ASN A 13 -4.31 27.84 0.88
C ASN A 13 -4.94 28.41 2.16
N TYR A 14 -4.22 28.28 3.26
CA TYR A 14 -4.57 28.89 4.56
C TYR A 14 -3.73 30.14 4.88
N GLY A 15 -3.00 30.65 3.89
CA GLY A 15 -2.26 31.89 4.00
C GLY A 15 -3.18 33.13 4.06
N PRO A 16 -2.63 34.31 4.40
CA PRO A 16 -3.42 35.54 4.62
C PRO A 16 -3.99 36.17 3.33
N LYS A 17 -3.62 35.69 2.16
CA LYS A 17 -4.03 36.22 0.87
C LYS A 17 -4.09 35.18 -0.23
N ASN A 18 -4.85 35.46 -1.27
CA ASN A 18 -4.87 34.69 -2.49
C ASN A 18 -3.46 34.60 -3.11
N LEU A 19 -3.09 33.44 -3.59
CA LEU A 19 -1.76 33.15 -4.10
C LEU A 19 -1.82 32.79 -5.60
N PRO A 20 -1.32 33.62 -6.49
CA PRO A 20 -1.11 33.25 -7.89
C PRO A 20 -0.07 32.15 -7.98
N ILE A 21 -0.38 31.06 -8.67
CA ILE A 21 0.48 29.89 -8.77
C ILE A 21 0.57 29.37 -10.20
N LYS A 22 1.73 28.83 -10.52
CA LYS A 22 2.01 28.12 -11.75
C LYS A 22 2.56 26.75 -11.38
N PRO A 23 1.69 25.71 -11.31
CA PRO A 23 2.12 24.41 -10.80
C PRO A 23 3.00 23.70 -11.82
N GLU A 24 4.00 22.99 -11.30
CA GLU A 24 4.89 22.12 -12.07
C GLU A 24 4.98 20.76 -11.37
N TRP A 25 5.06 19.70 -12.14
CA TRP A 25 5.18 18.36 -11.60
C TRP A 25 6.25 17.56 -12.31
N THR A 26 6.83 16.62 -11.59
CA THR A 26 7.79 15.64 -12.13
C THR A 26 7.49 14.26 -11.54
N LEU A 27 7.65 13.25 -12.36
CA LEU A 27 7.64 11.84 -11.98
C LEU A 27 9.04 11.28 -12.26
N ALA A 28 9.74 10.86 -11.20
CA ALA A 28 11.12 10.39 -11.31
C ALA A 28 11.29 8.99 -10.68
N ASP A 29 12.25 8.23 -11.16
CA ASP A 29 12.65 6.95 -10.54
C ASP A 29 13.63 7.15 -9.37
N GLU A 30 13.97 6.06 -8.70
CA GLU A 30 14.88 6.07 -7.53
C GLU A 30 16.29 6.60 -7.83
N SER A 31 16.72 6.57 -9.09
CA SER A 31 18.00 7.18 -9.51
C SER A 31 17.91 8.68 -9.73
N GLY A 32 16.70 9.26 -9.62
CA GLY A 32 16.41 10.66 -9.93
C GLY A 32 16.18 10.94 -11.41
N ARG A 33 16.14 9.92 -12.25
CA ARG A 33 15.84 10.07 -13.69
C ARG A 33 14.35 10.41 -13.86
N THR A 34 14.07 11.52 -14.52
CA THR A 34 12.71 11.92 -14.86
C THR A 34 12.09 10.97 -15.89
N ILE A 35 10.96 10.38 -15.54
CA ILE A 35 10.13 9.55 -16.40
C ILE A 35 9.13 10.41 -17.19
N ALA A 36 8.52 11.36 -16.50
CA ALA A 36 7.58 12.32 -17.07
C ALA A 36 7.56 13.60 -16.24
N GLY A 37 7.06 14.69 -16.82
CA GLY A 37 6.91 15.95 -16.11
C GLY A 37 6.15 16.96 -16.97
N GLY A 38 5.71 18.03 -16.36
CA GLY A 38 4.98 19.08 -17.05
C GLY A 38 4.54 20.23 -16.13
N SER A 39 3.81 21.15 -16.72
CA SER A 39 3.19 22.26 -16.01
C SER A 39 1.67 22.11 -16.09
N LEU A 40 0.98 22.53 -15.04
CA LEU A 40 -0.47 22.65 -15.02
C LEU A 40 -0.86 24.12 -15.30
N PRO A 41 -2.12 24.39 -15.66
CA PRO A 41 -2.59 25.75 -15.92
C PRO A 41 -2.32 26.68 -14.74
N ALA A 42 -1.86 27.88 -15.04
CA ALA A 42 -1.73 28.93 -14.01
C ALA A 42 -3.10 29.24 -13.41
N THR A 43 -3.17 29.32 -12.09
CA THR A 43 -4.41 29.57 -11.36
C THR A 43 -4.16 30.42 -10.11
N VAL A 44 -5.21 30.70 -9.36
CA VAL A 44 -5.13 31.39 -8.08
C VAL A 44 -5.63 30.47 -6.99
N ALA A 45 -4.76 30.17 -6.03
CA ALA A 45 -5.16 29.47 -4.81
C ALA A 45 -5.82 30.47 -3.86
N GLU A 46 -7.15 30.40 -3.75
CA GLU A 46 -7.92 31.29 -2.89
C GLU A 46 -7.71 30.96 -1.41
N THR A 47 -7.58 32.01 -0.59
CA THR A 47 -7.46 31.85 0.87
C THR A 47 -8.68 31.16 1.47
N GLY A 48 -8.44 30.17 2.35
CA GLY A 48 -9.47 29.42 3.04
C GLY A 48 -10.18 28.36 2.19
N LYS A 49 -9.68 28.06 1.00
CA LYS A 49 -10.30 27.11 0.08
C LYS A 49 -9.31 26.05 -0.40
N VAL A 50 -9.86 24.93 -0.86
CA VAL A 50 -9.17 23.96 -1.73
C VAL A 50 -9.38 24.39 -3.17
N SER A 51 -8.31 24.58 -3.91
CA SER A 51 -8.32 25.01 -5.32
C SER A 51 -7.78 23.87 -6.20
N GLY A 52 -8.53 23.49 -7.25
CA GLY A 52 -8.07 22.53 -8.24
C GLY A 52 -6.94 23.11 -9.10
N LEU A 53 -5.90 22.31 -9.34
CA LEU A 53 -4.75 22.67 -10.17
C LEU A 53 -4.81 22.03 -11.54
N GLY A 54 -5.51 20.91 -11.67
CA GLY A 54 -5.67 20.17 -12.93
C GLY A 54 -5.31 18.68 -12.80
N GLU A 55 -5.36 17.98 -13.94
CA GLU A 55 -5.02 16.57 -14.03
C GLU A 55 -3.56 16.39 -14.46
N ILE A 56 -2.87 15.51 -13.73
CA ILE A 56 -1.56 14.98 -14.09
C ILE A 56 -1.78 13.66 -14.83
N SER A 57 -1.13 13.47 -15.98
CA SER A 57 -1.20 12.24 -16.75
C SER A 57 0.18 11.86 -17.27
N ALA A 58 0.60 10.61 -17.01
CA ALA A 58 1.91 10.10 -17.43
C ALA A 58 1.83 8.65 -17.89
N PRO A 59 2.22 8.32 -19.14
CA PRO A 59 2.32 6.94 -19.59
C PRO A 59 3.47 6.23 -18.87
N LEU A 60 3.19 5.02 -18.34
CA LEU A 60 4.16 4.24 -17.55
C LEU A 60 4.89 3.17 -18.37
N ARG A 61 4.62 3.05 -19.65
CA ARG A 61 5.20 2.00 -20.53
C ARG A 61 6.72 2.01 -20.63
N THR A 62 7.38 3.09 -20.25
CA THR A 62 8.85 3.20 -20.22
C THR A 62 9.45 2.58 -18.95
N VAL A 63 8.63 2.18 -17.98
CA VAL A 63 9.05 1.51 -16.75
C VAL A 63 9.06 0.01 -17.00
N GLY A 64 10.21 -0.53 -17.39
CA GLY A 64 10.37 -1.93 -17.83
C GLY A 64 10.51 -2.95 -16.71
N LYS A 65 10.67 -2.52 -15.46
CA LYS A 65 10.80 -3.37 -14.26
C LYS A 65 10.02 -2.78 -13.11
N ALA A 66 9.77 -3.59 -12.09
CA ALA A 66 9.19 -3.11 -10.86
C ALA A 66 10.02 -1.95 -10.29
N ALA A 67 9.40 -0.84 -9.99
CA ALA A 67 10.07 0.38 -9.54
C ALA A 67 9.17 1.22 -8.65
N ARG A 68 9.78 1.87 -7.66
CA ARG A 68 9.18 3.00 -6.97
C ARG A 68 9.47 4.27 -7.74
N LEU A 69 8.44 5.01 -8.06
CA LEU A 69 8.52 6.34 -8.65
C LEU A 69 8.11 7.38 -7.61
N THR A 70 8.67 8.59 -7.71
CA THR A 70 8.28 9.72 -6.87
C THR A 70 7.62 10.78 -7.75
N LEU A 71 6.34 11.04 -7.49
CA LEU A 71 5.65 12.21 -8.02
C LEU A 71 5.97 13.40 -7.14
N THR A 72 6.48 14.47 -7.70
CA THR A 72 6.68 15.74 -7.00
C THR A 72 5.84 16.81 -7.68
N LEU A 73 5.04 17.52 -6.89
CA LEU A 73 4.26 18.68 -7.33
C LEU A 73 4.80 19.93 -6.63
N LYS A 74 5.12 20.97 -7.41
CA LYS A 74 5.55 22.28 -6.93
C LYS A 74 4.50 23.32 -7.27
N ALA A 75 4.08 24.13 -6.30
CA ALA A 75 3.08 25.18 -6.50
C ALA A 75 3.26 26.29 -5.46
N GLY A 76 3.29 27.54 -5.89
CA GLY A 76 3.30 28.68 -5.01
C GLY A 76 4.47 28.77 -4.02
N GLY A 77 5.63 28.24 -4.36
CA GLY A 77 6.82 28.22 -3.50
C GLY A 77 6.84 27.05 -2.51
N THR A 78 5.85 26.16 -2.54
CA THR A 78 5.80 24.90 -1.77
C THR A 78 5.91 23.70 -2.69
N SER A 79 6.26 22.55 -2.11
CA SER A 79 6.28 21.27 -2.83
C SER A 79 5.83 20.12 -1.94
N ASN A 80 5.22 19.14 -2.55
CA ASN A 80 4.93 17.87 -1.91
C ASN A 80 5.29 16.72 -2.84
N SER A 81 5.51 15.52 -2.27
CA SER A 81 5.90 14.33 -3.03
C SER A 81 5.18 13.10 -2.52
N TRP A 82 4.88 12.18 -3.45
CA TRP A 82 4.20 10.92 -3.18
C TRP A 82 4.91 9.79 -3.89
N ASN A 83 5.01 8.65 -3.23
CA ASN A 83 5.52 7.44 -3.83
C ASN A 83 4.44 6.72 -4.64
N ILE A 84 4.84 6.15 -5.77
CA ILE A 84 4.00 5.37 -6.67
C ILE A 84 4.79 4.12 -7.05
N TRP A 85 4.18 2.95 -6.90
CA TRP A 85 4.81 1.69 -7.27
C TRP A 85 4.25 1.20 -8.59
N VAL A 86 5.14 0.87 -9.50
CA VAL A 86 4.82 0.43 -10.87
C VAL A 86 5.40 -0.94 -11.07
N TYR A 87 4.58 -1.86 -11.58
CA TYR A 87 4.98 -3.24 -11.86
C TYR A 87 4.82 -3.55 -13.34
N PRO A 88 5.64 -4.47 -13.90
CA PRO A 88 5.45 -4.94 -15.27
C PRO A 88 4.05 -5.51 -15.49
N ALA A 89 3.52 -5.33 -16.69
CA ALA A 89 2.22 -5.92 -17.08
C ALA A 89 2.26 -7.45 -17.12
N ARG A 90 3.45 -8.04 -17.22
CA ARG A 90 3.62 -9.50 -17.24
C ARG A 90 3.28 -10.10 -15.88
N GLN A 91 2.35 -11.04 -15.88
CA GLN A 91 2.09 -11.88 -14.71
C GLN A 91 3.31 -12.75 -14.42
N PRO A 92 3.81 -12.79 -13.19
CA PRO A 92 4.85 -13.74 -12.81
C PRO A 92 4.33 -15.17 -12.94
N GLU A 93 5.14 -16.06 -13.49
CA GLU A 93 4.82 -17.48 -13.49
C GLU A 93 5.06 -18.07 -12.09
N THR A 94 4.19 -18.99 -11.69
CA THR A 94 4.43 -19.75 -10.44
C THR A 94 5.73 -20.52 -10.59
N PRO A 95 6.70 -20.38 -9.68
CA PRO A 95 7.94 -21.10 -9.75
C PRO A 95 7.71 -22.62 -9.77
N ALA A 96 8.45 -23.35 -10.58
CA ALA A 96 8.36 -24.79 -10.65
C ALA A 96 8.62 -25.42 -9.26
N GLY A 97 7.81 -26.40 -8.88
CA GLY A 97 7.92 -27.09 -7.60
C GLY A 97 7.41 -26.30 -6.39
N VAL A 98 6.68 -25.22 -6.62
CA VAL A 98 5.94 -24.51 -5.57
C VAL A 98 4.45 -24.77 -5.75
N ARG A 99 3.81 -25.31 -4.73
CA ARG A 99 2.35 -25.47 -4.65
C ARG A 99 1.74 -24.17 -4.09
N ILE A 100 0.75 -23.64 -4.76
CA ILE A 100 -0.08 -22.56 -4.21
C ILE A 100 -1.28 -23.19 -3.50
N ALA A 101 -1.51 -22.81 -2.25
CA ALA A 101 -2.64 -23.23 -1.44
C ALA A 101 -3.36 -22.01 -0.85
N TYR A 102 -4.67 -22.07 -0.73
CA TYR A 102 -5.51 -21.02 -0.16
C TYR A 102 -6.12 -21.41 1.19
N GLU A 103 -5.93 -22.67 1.61
CA GLU A 103 -6.41 -23.20 2.88
C GLU A 103 -5.35 -24.10 3.50
N TYR A 104 -5.23 -24.04 4.82
CA TYR A 104 -4.38 -24.97 5.59
C TYR A 104 -5.17 -26.24 5.91
N ASP A 105 -5.64 -26.89 4.85
CA ASP A 105 -6.42 -28.13 4.90
C ASP A 105 -5.53 -29.37 5.01
N ARG A 106 -6.16 -30.55 4.97
CA ARG A 106 -5.45 -31.83 5.01
C ARG A 106 -4.51 -31.98 3.83
N THR A 107 -4.93 -31.59 2.63
CA THR A 107 -4.13 -31.70 1.40
C THR A 107 -2.85 -30.88 1.49
N THR A 108 -2.96 -29.66 2.02
CA THR A 108 -1.81 -28.78 2.25
C THR A 108 -0.86 -29.36 3.29
N ARG A 109 -1.38 -29.87 4.40
CA ARG A 109 -0.56 -30.52 5.43
C ARG A 109 0.16 -31.78 4.91
N ASP A 110 -0.54 -32.61 4.13
CA ASP A 110 0.04 -33.81 3.53
C ASP A 110 1.15 -33.45 2.52
N ALA A 111 0.99 -32.34 1.76
CA ALA A 111 2.01 -31.83 0.86
C ALA A 111 3.27 -31.38 1.63
N LEU A 112 3.09 -30.61 2.70
CA LEU A 112 4.19 -30.21 3.59
C LEU A 112 4.89 -31.41 4.23
N ALA A 113 4.13 -32.42 4.67
CA ALA A 113 4.69 -33.64 5.24
C ALA A 113 5.53 -34.43 4.23
N ARG A 114 5.24 -34.32 2.94
CA ARG A 114 6.06 -34.90 1.86
C ARG A 114 7.27 -34.05 1.48
N GLY A 115 7.46 -32.89 2.12
CA GLY A 115 8.56 -31.97 1.83
C GLY A 115 8.30 -31.08 0.61
N GLU A 116 7.05 -30.96 0.13
CA GLU A 116 6.71 -30.02 -0.94
C GLU A 116 6.86 -28.57 -0.44
N ARG A 117 7.30 -27.68 -1.32
CA ARG A 117 7.27 -26.24 -1.06
C ARG A 117 5.86 -25.71 -1.27
N VAL A 118 5.29 -25.12 -0.24
CA VAL A 118 3.93 -24.57 -0.28
C VAL A 118 3.97 -23.08 0.00
N LEU A 119 3.36 -22.29 -0.90
CA LEU A 119 3.02 -20.90 -0.66
C LEU A 119 1.53 -20.85 -0.28
N LEU A 120 1.26 -20.56 0.98
CA LEU A 120 -0.09 -20.50 1.52
C LEU A 120 -0.60 -19.06 1.54
N PHE A 121 -1.67 -18.81 0.78
CA PHE A 121 -2.48 -17.58 0.86
C PHE A 121 -3.73 -17.90 1.65
N SER A 122 -3.72 -17.68 2.95
CA SER A 122 -4.92 -17.90 3.77
C SER A 122 -5.94 -16.79 3.54
N ASP A 123 -7.21 -17.18 3.31
CA ASP A 123 -8.31 -16.24 3.13
C ASP A 123 -8.76 -15.71 4.50
N PRO A 124 -8.57 -14.41 4.79
CA PRO A 124 -8.97 -13.83 6.07
C PRO A 124 -10.48 -13.85 6.30
N THR A 125 -11.28 -13.97 5.23
CA THR A 125 -12.74 -13.98 5.35
C THR A 125 -13.30 -15.34 5.83
N LYS A 126 -12.50 -16.41 5.78
CA LYS A 126 -12.90 -17.77 6.17
C LYS A 126 -12.74 -18.05 7.67
N GLY A 127 -12.95 -17.06 8.49
CA GLY A 127 -13.39 -17.29 9.86
C GLY A 127 -12.31 -17.53 10.90
N LEU A 128 -11.27 -16.75 10.88
CA LEU A 128 -10.16 -16.91 11.82
C LEU A 128 -10.27 -16.09 13.09
N TYR A 129 -11.05 -15.02 13.07
CA TYR A 129 -11.28 -14.17 14.24
C TYR A 129 -12.74 -13.75 14.36
N LYS A 130 -13.51 -14.46 15.19
CA LYS A 130 -14.61 -13.81 15.88
C LYS A 130 -14.01 -13.07 17.06
N ILE A 131 -13.88 -11.77 16.95
CA ILE A 131 -13.69 -10.91 18.12
C ILE A 131 -15.04 -10.86 18.82
N ASP A 132 -15.29 -11.82 19.71
CA ASP A 132 -16.38 -11.74 20.65
C ASP A 132 -15.95 -10.78 21.75
N ARG A 133 -16.37 -9.51 21.60
CA ARG A 133 -16.37 -8.45 22.60
C ARG A 133 -15.03 -8.14 23.27
N VAL A 134 -14.46 -7.00 22.90
CA VAL A 134 -13.57 -6.26 23.77
C VAL A 134 -14.43 -5.47 24.74
N MET A 135 -14.68 -6.00 25.92
CA MET A 135 -15.24 -5.22 27.03
C MET A 135 -14.10 -4.54 27.76
N LEU A 136 -14.14 -3.22 27.81
CA LEU A 136 -13.24 -2.40 28.64
C LEU A 136 -13.78 -2.36 30.07
N GLY A 137 -13.51 -3.42 30.84
CA GLY A 137 -13.72 -3.45 32.28
C GLY A 137 -12.38 -3.62 33.00
N PRO A 138 -12.27 -3.23 34.26
CA PRO A 138 -11.00 -3.30 34.99
C PRO A 138 -10.42 -4.70 35.16
N ASP A 139 -11.19 -5.76 34.89
CA ASP A 139 -10.78 -7.14 35.18
C ASP A 139 -10.82 -8.15 34.04
N GLU A 140 -11.10 -7.76 32.81
CA GLU A 140 -11.10 -8.68 31.66
C GLU A 140 -10.44 -8.08 30.43
N ILE A 141 -9.15 -8.34 30.28
CA ILE A 141 -8.47 -8.27 28.99
C ILE A 141 -8.55 -9.67 28.37
N ARG A 142 -9.60 -9.98 27.64
CA ARG A 142 -9.58 -11.12 26.73
C ARG A 142 -8.84 -10.71 25.45
N LEU A 143 -7.56 -10.94 25.45
CA LEU A 143 -6.75 -10.93 24.24
C LEU A 143 -7.12 -12.18 23.45
N PHE A 144 -7.78 -12.02 22.30
CA PHE A 144 -7.90 -12.93 21.18
C PHE A 144 -7.82 -14.42 21.51
N GLU A 145 -8.93 -15.12 21.47
CA GLU A 145 -8.94 -16.59 21.47
C GLU A 145 -8.55 -17.10 20.06
N VAL A 146 -7.27 -17.37 19.86
CA VAL A 146 -6.77 -18.03 18.65
C VAL A 146 -7.18 -19.50 18.74
N LYS A 147 -8.09 -19.94 17.90
CA LYS A 147 -8.44 -21.38 17.82
C LYS A 147 -7.26 -22.16 17.23
N PRO A 148 -6.88 -23.29 17.81
CA PRO A 148 -5.82 -24.12 17.29
C PRO A 148 -6.04 -24.48 15.80
N GLY A 149 -5.06 -24.25 14.96
CA GLY A 149 -5.10 -24.50 13.52
C GLY A 149 -5.54 -23.33 12.64
N GLN A 150 -5.71 -22.17 13.24
CA GLN A 150 -6.12 -20.93 12.55
C GLN A 150 -5.10 -19.84 12.89
N ASN A 151 -4.11 -19.65 12.05
CA ASN A 151 -3.01 -18.70 12.26
C ASN A 151 -3.05 -17.55 11.23
N ALA A 152 -4.23 -17.01 10.96
CA ALA A 152 -4.29 -15.86 10.09
C ALA A 152 -4.40 -14.58 10.93
N LEU A 153 -3.49 -13.66 10.74
CA LEU A 153 -3.62 -12.28 11.20
C LEU A 153 -4.31 -11.50 10.09
N GLU A 154 -5.52 -11.06 10.34
CA GLU A 154 -6.20 -10.14 9.42
C GLU A 154 -5.46 -8.80 9.47
N GLY A 155 -4.74 -8.49 8.40
CA GLY A 155 -4.09 -7.22 8.20
C GLY A 155 -5.03 -6.25 7.53
N THR A 156 -5.42 -5.18 8.19
CA THR A 156 -6.05 -4.03 7.54
C THR A 156 -5.06 -2.89 7.50
N PHE A 157 -4.87 -2.31 6.32
CA PHE A 157 -4.05 -1.12 6.15
C PHE A 157 -4.84 0.09 6.63
N MET A 158 -4.80 0.35 7.95
CA MET A 158 -5.52 1.47 8.55
C MET A 158 -4.54 2.53 9.04
N PRO A 159 -4.68 3.78 8.59
CA PRO A 159 -3.86 4.89 9.08
C PRO A 159 -4.27 5.40 10.47
N ALA A 160 -5.31 4.85 11.08
CA ALA A 160 -5.80 5.30 12.38
C ALA A 160 -4.96 4.72 13.51
N PHE A 161 -4.08 5.54 14.07
CA PHE A 161 -3.07 5.08 15.00
C PHE A 161 -3.50 5.06 16.48
N TRP A 162 -4.61 5.66 16.91
CA TRP A 162 -4.83 5.81 18.33
C TRP A 162 -6.13 5.26 18.91
N ASN A 163 -7.02 4.72 18.12
CA ASN A 163 -8.30 4.26 18.67
C ASN A 163 -8.89 3.01 18.04
N MET A 164 -8.04 2.12 17.52
CA MET A 164 -8.47 0.83 16.98
C MET A 164 -9.31 0.05 17.99
N ARG A 165 -8.96 0.18 19.29
CA ARG A 165 -9.65 -0.48 20.39
C ARG A 165 -11.03 0.13 20.68
N LEU A 166 -11.17 1.47 20.58
CA LEU A 166 -12.41 2.18 20.86
C LEU A 166 -13.47 1.98 19.76
N PHE A 167 -13.01 1.85 18.51
CA PHE A 167 -13.89 1.67 17.36
C PHE A 167 -14.03 0.22 16.91
N ASN A 168 -13.53 -0.73 17.71
CA ASN A 168 -13.56 -2.17 17.40
C ASN A 168 -12.98 -2.49 16.01
N GLN A 169 -11.94 -1.78 15.62
CA GLN A 169 -11.24 -1.95 14.36
C GLN A 169 -10.03 -2.85 14.57
N VAL A 170 -9.99 -3.95 13.83
CA VAL A 170 -8.82 -4.81 13.76
C VAL A 170 -7.92 -4.28 12.65
N GLY A 171 -6.67 -4.01 12.97
CA GLY A 171 -5.72 -3.54 11.98
C GLY A 171 -4.29 -3.63 12.52
N THR A 172 -3.33 -3.59 11.61
CA THR A 172 -1.92 -3.50 11.95
C THR A 172 -1.37 -2.12 11.61
N LEU A 173 -0.30 -1.71 12.29
CA LEU A 173 0.46 -0.50 11.92
C LEU A 173 1.27 -0.70 10.65
N GLY A 174 1.15 -1.85 10.01
CA GLY A 174 1.92 -2.28 8.87
C GLY A 174 2.91 -3.40 9.22
N ILE A 175 3.73 -3.76 8.26
CA ILE A 175 4.76 -4.79 8.38
C ILE A 175 6.13 -4.11 8.38
N LEU A 176 6.98 -4.50 9.32
CA LEU A 176 8.41 -4.21 9.28
C LEU A 176 9.10 -5.31 8.48
N CYS A 177 9.92 -4.95 7.52
CA CYS A 177 10.65 -5.88 6.69
C CYS A 177 12.08 -5.39 6.43
N ASP A 178 12.96 -6.30 6.07
CA ASP A 178 14.27 -5.98 5.54
C ASP A 178 14.17 -5.83 4.01
N PRO A 179 14.24 -4.61 3.45
CA PRO A 179 14.11 -4.40 2.01
C PRO A 179 15.23 -5.05 1.18
N ALA A 180 16.34 -5.41 1.81
CA ALA A 180 17.44 -6.12 1.16
C ALA A 180 17.23 -7.65 1.10
N HIS A 181 16.18 -8.17 1.74
CA HIS A 181 15.93 -9.60 1.75
C HIS A 181 15.56 -10.10 0.33
N PRO A 182 16.14 -11.22 -0.15
CA PRO A 182 15.92 -11.73 -1.51
C PRO A 182 14.45 -12.01 -1.87
N ALA A 183 13.56 -12.21 -0.89
CA ALA A 183 12.13 -12.37 -1.15
C ALA A 183 11.48 -11.12 -1.76
N PHE A 184 12.11 -9.96 -1.63
CA PHE A 184 11.62 -8.70 -2.21
C PHE A 184 12.30 -8.34 -3.53
N ASP A 185 13.07 -9.26 -4.12
CA ASP A 185 13.58 -9.07 -5.47
C ASP A 185 12.41 -8.90 -6.46
N GLY A 186 12.36 -7.75 -7.14
CA GLY A 186 11.22 -7.39 -7.99
C GLY A 186 9.98 -6.84 -7.27
N PHE A 187 10.04 -6.63 -5.94
CA PHE A 187 9.00 -5.96 -5.16
C PHE A 187 9.61 -4.78 -4.36
N PRO A 188 9.75 -3.61 -4.97
CA PRO A 188 10.33 -2.44 -4.32
C PRO A 188 9.59 -2.11 -3.02
N THR A 189 10.30 -2.13 -1.90
CA THR A 189 9.75 -1.83 -0.58
C THR A 189 10.76 -1.07 0.26
N GLU A 190 10.27 -0.40 1.29
CA GLU A 190 11.06 0.21 2.36
C GLU A 190 11.07 -0.70 3.58
N ALA A 191 11.71 -0.29 4.66
CA ALA A 191 11.72 -1.07 5.90
C ALA A 191 10.34 -1.21 6.56
N HIS A 192 9.34 -0.53 6.05
CA HIS A 192 7.93 -0.60 6.46
C HIS A 192 7.02 -0.70 5.25
N SER A 193 5.81 -1.21 5.45
CA SER A 193 4.79 -1.29 4.40
C SER A 193 4.26 0.10 4.04
N ASP A 194 4.01 0.30 2.74
CA ASP A 194 3.34 1.46 2.19
C ASP A 194 2.28 0.95 1.18
N TRP A 195 1.74 1.79 0.31
CA TRP A 195 0.61 1.49 -0.57
C TRP A 195 0.76 0.24 -1.44
N GLN A 196 1.98 -0.13 -1.85
CA GLN A 196 2.23 -1.37 -2.60
C GLN A 196 1.85 -2.63 -1.84
N TRP A 197 1.76 -2.56 -0.51
CA TRP A 197 1.34 -3.65 0.35
C TRP A 197 -0.17 -3.75 0.55
N ALA A 198 -0.95 -2.73 0.14
CA ALA A 198 -2.37 -2.60 0.45
C ALA A 198 -3.19 -3.83 0.00
N ASP A 199 -2.95 -4.33 -1.21
CA ASP A 199 -3.64 -5.52 -1.72
C ASP A 199 -3.23 -6.80 -0.97
N LEU A 200 -1.97 -6.91 -0.58
CA LEU A 200 -1.48 -8.06 0.18
C LEU A 200 -2.03 -8.06 1.61
N LEU A 201 -1.99 -6.91 2.27
CA LEU A 201 -2.47 -6.78 3.66
C LEU A 201 -4.00 -6.78 3.76
N GLY A 202 -4.70 -6.34 2.70
CA GLY A 202 -6.17 -6.32 2.68
C GLY A 202 -6.83 -7.62 2.27
N ARG A 203 -6.11 -8.49 1.57
CA ARG A 203 -6.67 -9.75 1.02
C ARG A 203 -6.12 -11.01 1.67
N PHE A 204 -4.94 -10.93 2.27
CA PHE A 204 -4.25 -12.09 2.82
C PHE A 204 -3.83 -11.79 4.25
N SER A 205 -4.00 -12.78 5.10
CA SER A 205 -3.45 -12.74 6.44
C SER A 205 -2.02 -13.31 6.43
N ALA A 206 -1.16 -12.68 7.17
CA ALA A 206 0.22 -13.13 7.35
C ALA A 206 0.32 -14.16 8.50
#